data_973690e3984067a4b0c365027da2d03e
#
_entry.id   973690e3984067a4b0c365027da2d03e
#
_cell.length_a   1.000
_cell.length_b   1.000
_cell.length_c   1.000
_cell.angle_alpha   90.00
_cell.angle_beta   90.00
_cell.angle_gamma   90.00
#
_symmetry.space_group_name_H-M   'P 1'
#
loop_
_entity.id
_entity.type
_entity.pdbx_description
1 polymer ?
#
loop_
_entity_poly.entity_id
_entity_poly.type
_entity_poly.pdbx_seq_one_letter_code
_entity_poly.pdbx_strand_id
1 'polypeptide(L)' 'IPLKDLIDLNKEIERLENQIENLKRRLNLVNRKLDNKEFVSNAPENIVTHEQNKKNRYENELMILQNNLNSLK' A
#
# COMPACT_ATOMS: atom_id res chain seq x y z
N ILE A 1 29.52 10.66 10.39
CA ILE A 1 29.51 12.00 9.83
C ILE A 1 28.09 12.38 9.46
N PRO A 2 27.58 13.52 9.95
CA PRO A 2 26.17 13.87 9.83
C PRO A 2 25.65 14.00 8.40
N LEU A 3 26.45 14.50 7.48
CA LEU A 3 26.03 14.71 6.11
C LEU A 3 25.65 13.40 5.40
N LYS A 4 26.41 12.37 5.68
CA LYS A 4 26.15 11.06 5.09
C LYS A 4 24.85 10.47 5.63
N ASP A 5 24.61 10.66 6.92
CA ASP A 5 23.37 10.17 7.55
C ASP A 5 22.15 10.92 7.01
N LEU A 6 22.27 12.22 6.75
CA LEU A 6 21.19 13.02 6.18
C LEU A 6 20.83 12.56 4.76
N ILE A 7 21.84 12.23 3.96
CA ILE A 7 21.63 11.77 2.60
C ILE A 7 20.91 10.42 2.62
N ASP A 8 21.34 9.52 3.50
CA ASP A 8 20.72 8.21 3.62
C ASP A 8 19.27 8.34 4.11
N LEU A 9 19.03 9.26 5.03
CA LEU A 9 17.68 9.51 5.53
C LEU A 9 16.73 10.00 4.42
N ASN A 10 17.21 10.91 3.60
CA ASN A 10 16.43 11.43 2.48
C ASN A 10 16.08 10.33 1.48
N LYS A 11 17.03 9.46 1.18
CA LYS A 11 16.80 8.32 0.31
C LYS A 11 15.76 7.38 0.90
N GLU A 12 15.84 7.15 2.19
CA GLU A 12 14.90 6.28 2.89
C GLU A 12 13.49 6.85 2.82
N ILE A 13 13.35 8.15 3.07
CA ILE A 13 12.05 8.82 2.98
C ILE A 13 11.48 8.72 1.57
N GLU A 14 12.29 9.00 0.57
CA GLU A 14 11.86 8.91 -0.82
C GLU A 14 11.43 7.50 -1.19
N ARG A 15 12.19 6.52 -0.75
CA ARG A 15 11.87 5.11 -1.00
C ARG A 15 10.53 4.73 -0.37
N LEU A 16 10.32 5.15 0.87
CA LEU A 16 9.06 4.88 1.57
C LEU A 16 7.88 5.57 0.88
N GLU A 17 8.06 6.80 0.45
CA GLU A 17 7.02 7.53 -0.26
C GLU A 17 6.64 6.83 -1.56
N ASN A 18 7.63 6.33 -2.30
CA ASN A 18 7.38 5.60 -3.54
C ASN A 18 6.63 4.30 -3.28
N GLN A 19 7.00 3.58 -2.24
CA GLN A 19 6.31 2.35 -1.87
C GLN A 19 4.87 2.63 -1.45
N ILE A 20 4.66 3.69 -0.68
CA ILE A 20 3.32 4.09 -0.26
C ILE A 20 2.47 4.41 -1.48
N GLU A 21 3.00 5.17 -2.42
CA GLU A 21 2.27 5.53 -3.62
C GLU A 21 1.89 4.29 -4.45
N ASN A 22 2.82 3.36 -4.60
CA ASN A 22 2.56 2.12 -5.33
C ASN A 22 1.47 1.30 -4.65
N LEU A 23 1.52 1.20 -3.33
CA LEU A 23 0.51 0.47 -2.57
C LEU A 23 -0.86 1.13 -2.70
N LYS A 24 -0.91 2.46 -2.67
CA LYS A 24 -2.16 3.19 -2.84
C LYS A 24 -2.79 2.91 -4.20
N ARG A 25 -2.00 2.86 -5.25
CA ARG A 25 -2.49 2.54 -6.58
C ARG A 25 -3.06 1.15 -6.65
N ARG A 26 -2.35 0.18 -6.10
CA ARG A 26 -2.81 -1.21 -6.06
C ARG A 26 -4.07 -1.34 -5.24
N LEU A 27 -4.09 -0.70 -4.09
CA LEU A 27 -5.26 -0.70 -3.22
C LEU A 27 -6.48 -0.10 -3.93
N ASN A 28 -6.26 0.99 -4.65
CA ASN A 28 -7.32 1.64 -5.41
C ASN A 28 -7.92 0.70 -6.46
N LEU A 29 -7.07 -0.05 -7.16
CA LEU A 29 -7.52 -1.03 -8.14
C LEU A 29 -8.33 -2.13 -7.50
N VAL A 30 -7.88 -2.63 -6.35
CA VAL A 30 -8.62 -3.67 -5.62
C VAL A 30 -9.96 -3.12 -5.14
N ASN A 31 -9.99 -1.91 -4.62
CA ASN A 31 -11.24 -1.28 -4.18
C ASN A 31 -12.23 -1.13 -5.32
N ARG A 32 -11.76 -0.74 -6.49
CA ARG A 32 -12.64 -0.64 -7.66
C ARG A 32 -13.25 -1.98 -8.04
N LYS A 33 -12.45 -3.03 -7.99
CA LYS A 33 -12.94 -4.37 -8.28
C LYS A 33 -14.00 -4.80 -7.28
N LEU A 34 -13.75 -4.55 -6.00
CA LEU A 34 -14.68 -4.93 -4.95
C LEU A 34 -15.95 -4.07 -4.95
N ASP A 35 -15.85 -2.82 -5.41
CA ASP A 35 -17.02 -1.95 -5.55
C ASP A 35 -17.87 -2.32 -6.75
N ASN A 36 -17.30 -3.00 -7.74
CA ASN A 36 -18.02 -3.39 -8.93
C ASN A 36 -18.93 -4.58 -8.61
N LYS A 37 -20.24 -4.32 -8.57
CA LYS A 37 -21.22 -5.36 -8.24
C LYS A 37 -21.20 -6.49 -9.25
N GLU A 38 -20.96 -6.18 -10.51
CA GLU A 38 -20.89 -7.21 -11.55
C GLU A 38 -19.73 -8.15 -11.31
N PHE A 39 -18.59 -7.61 -10.93
CA PHE A 39 -17.43 -8.42 -10.62
C PHE A 39 -17.69 -9.32 -9.40
N VAL A 40 -18.23 -8.75 -8.35
CA VAL A 40 -18.52 -9.50 -7.12
C VAL A 40 -19.56 -10.59 -7.36
N SER A 41 -20.57 -10.31 -8.21
CA SER A 41 -21.63 -11.26 -8.53
C SER A 41 -21.14 -12.39 -9.44
N ASN A 42 -20.29 -12.06 -10.41
CA ASN A 42 -19.84 -13.02 -11.42
C ASN A 42 -18.60 -13.79 -10.99
N ALA A 43 -17.77 -13.21 -10.14
CA ALA A 43 -16.55 -13.85 -9.70
C ALA A 43 -16.85 -14.94 -8.67
N PRO A 44 -16.10 -16.05 -8.69
CA PRO A 44 -16.21 -17.05 -7.63
C PRO A 44 -15.89 -16.46 -6.28
N GLU A 45 -16.49 -17.02 -5.24
CA GLU A 45 -16.31 -16.57 -3.87
C GLU A 45 -14.83 -16.59 -3.48
N ASN A 46 -14.08 -17.57 -3.98
CA ASN A 46 -12.65 -17.67 -3.71
C ASN A 46 -11.88 -16.46 -4.19
N ILE A 47 -12.22 -15.94 -5.36
CA ILE A 47 -11.57 -14.78 -5.94
C ILE A 47 -11.92 -13.53 -5.16
N VAL A 48 -13.17 -13.37 -4.78
CA VAL A 48 -13.61 -12.22 -3.98
C VAL A 48 -12.88 -12.19 -2.64
N THR A 49 -12.81 -13.33 -1.96
CA THR A 49 -12.11 -13.48 -0.70
C THR A 49 -10.62 -13.14 -0.86
N HIS A 50 -10.02 -13.63 -1.96
CA HIS A 50 -8.61 -13.36 -2.24
C HIS A 50 -8.35 -11.86 -2.42
N GLU A 51 -9.24 -11.17 -3.12
CA GLU A 51 -9.11 -9.72 -3.30
C GLU A 51 -9.29 -8.97 -1.99
N GLN A 52 -10.23 -9.39 -1.14
CA GLN A 52 -10.41 -8.81 0.18
C GLN A 52 -9.18 -8.99 1.05
N ASN A 53 -8.57 -10.17 0.99
CA ASN A 53 -7.34 -10.44 1.74
C ASN A 53 -6.20 -9.55 1.26
N LYS A 54 -6.09 -9.34 -0.05
CA LYS A 54 -5.11 -8.43 -0.62
C LYS A 54 -5.34 -7.01 -0.13
N LYS A 55 -6.59 -6.59 -0.12
CA LYS A 55 -6.95 -5.25 0.35
C LYS A 55 -6.49 -5.03 1.78
N ASN A 56 -6.81 -5.97 2.67
CA ASN A 56 -6.41 -5.90 4.06
C ASN A 56 -4.89 -5.85 4.20
N ARG A 57 -4.21 -6.67 3.44
CA ARG A 57 -2.75 -6.73 3.46
C ARG A 57 -2.13 -5.41 3.02
N TYR A 58 -2.64 -4.83 1.94
CA TYR A 58 -2.14 -3.55 1.45
C TYR A 58 -2.40 -2.44 2.46
N GLU A 59 -3.56 -2.43 3.09
CA GLU A 59 -3.87 -1.45 4.11
C GLU A 59 -2.92 -1.54 5.30
N ASN A 60 -2.62 -2.75 5.75
CA ASN A 60 -1.68 -2.96 6.85
C ASN A 60 -0.28 -2.49 6.48
N GLU A 61 0.20 -2.87 5.29
CA GLU A 61 1.51 -2.45 4.82
C GLU A 61 1.58 -0.94 4.68
N LEU A 62 0.53 -0.34 4.16
CA LEU A 62 0.45 1.10 3.99
C LEU A 62 0.56 1.80 5.33
N MET A 63 -0.15 1.30 6.34
CA MET A 63 -0.11 1.86 7.69
C MET A 63 1.29 1.77 8.28
N ILE A 64 1.95 0.62 8.13
CA ILE A 64 3.30 0.42 8.63
C ILE A 64 4.28 1.39 7.95
N LEU A 65 4.17 1.51 6.62
CA LEU A 65 5.04 2.40 5.88
C LEU A 65 4.82 3.87 6.25
N GLN A 66 3.57 4.27 6.44
CA GLN A 66 3.25 5.63 6.87
C GLN A 66 3.79 5.92 8.26
N ASN A 67 3.68 4.97 9.17
CA ASN A 67 4.25 5.13 10.51
C ASN A 67 5.76 5.25 10.46
N ASN A 68 6.42 4.44 9.64
CA ASN A 68 7.87 4.53 9.47
C ASN A 68 8.27 5.88 8.89
N LEU A 69 7.52 6.35 7.91
CA LEU A 69 7.79 7.65 7.29
C LEU A 69 7.63 8.77 8.31
N ASN A 70 6.60 8.73 9.12
CA ASN A 70 6.38 9.72 10.16
C ASN A 70 7.49 9.72 11.19
N SER A 71 8.02 8.54 11.52
CA SER A 71 9.14 8.44 12.45
C SER A 71 10.41 9.07 11.89
N LEU A 72 10.60 8.99 10.57
CA LEU A 72 11.77 9.56 9.92
C LEU A 72 11.64 11.06 9.71
N LYS A 73 10.44 11.56 9.59
CA LYS A 73 10.21 12.99 9.47
C LYS A 73 10.13 13.64 10.83
#